data_85f7408c8cefcf3631dc37a97aa95d87
#
_entry.id   85f7408c8cefcf3631dc37a97aa95d87
#
_cell.length_a   1.000
_cell.length_b   1.000
_cell.length_c   1.000
_cell.angle_alpha   90.00
_cell.angle_beta   90.00
_cell.angle_gamma   90.00
#
_symmetry.space_group_name_H-M   'P 1'
#
loop_
_entity.id
_entity.type
_entity.pdbx_description
1 polymer ?
#
loop_
_entity_poly.entity_id
_entity_poly.type
_entity_poly.pdbx_seq_one_letter_code
_entity_poly.pdbx_strand_id
1 'polypeptide(L)'
;RMDRVLRAWEGHAAYPSLPRTLAHDMTSAGFAVPQIHAHPIINQTFERNRYSYGVAKIVRSYIEANTPEGAPDPTDWFNELQSLADAGRYYFSTARMIFIAEKPA
;
A
#
# COMPACT_ATOMS: atom_id res chain seq x y z
N ARG A 1 -14.70 0.73 7.67
CA ARG A 1 -14.37 1.78 6.69
C ARG A 1 -13.05 1.55 5.98
N MET A 2 -12.01 1.17 6.72
CA MET A 2 -10.70 0.89 6.12
C MET A 2 -10.76 -0.21 5.06
N ASP A 3 -11.52 -1.26 5.30
CA ASP A 3 -11.68 -2.35 4.32
C ASP A 3 -12.23 -1.85 2.99
N ARG A 4 -13.17 -0.90 3.01
CA ARG A 4 -13.72 -0.33 1.78
C ARG A 4 -12.71 0.53 1.05
N VAL A 5 -11.89 1.28 1.79
CA VAL A 5 -10.82 2.09 1.21
C VAL A 5 -9.78 1.19 0.55
N LEU A 6 -9.34 0.13 1.24
CA LEU A 6 -8.34 -0.78 0.70
C LEU A 6 -8.86 -1.50 -0.55
N ARG A 7 -10.14 -1.91 -0.56
CA ARG A 7 -10.74 -2.51 -1.75
C ARG A 7 -10.79 -1.56 -2.92
N ALA A 8 -11.18 -0.31 -2.67
CA ALA A 8 -11.21 0.71 -3.72
C ALA A 8 -9.80 0.98 -4.25
N TRP A 9 -8.81 0.99 -3.36
CA TRP A 9 -7.42 1.22 -3.71
C TRP A 9 -6.81 0.08 -4.54
N GLU A 10 -7.24 -1.16 -4.32
CA GLU A 10 -6.76 -2.31 -5.10
C GLU A 10 -6.97 -2.12 -6.61
N GLY A 11 -7.97 -1.34 -6.99
CA GLY A 11 -8.25 -1.05 -8.39
C GLY A 11 -7.14 -0.28 -9.11
N HIS A 12 -6.21 0.36 -8.38
CA HIS A 12 -5.10 1.08 -9.00
C HIS A 12 -3.98 0.15 -9.48
N ALA A 13 -3.92 -1.07 -8.95
CA ALA A 13 -2.86 -2.03 -9.24
C ALA A 13 -3.39 -3.13 -10.17
N ALA A 14 -2.60 -3.47 -11.19
CA ALA A 14 -2.94 -4.56 -12.11
C ALA A 14 -2.89 -5.92 -11.40
N TYR A 15 -1.98 -6.07 -10.43
CA TYR A 15 -1.75 -7.33 -9.71
C TYR A 15 -1.59 -7.06 -8.22
N PRO A 16 -2.69 -6.81 -7.48
CA PRO A 16 -2.59 -6.42 -6.06
C PRO A 16 -2.00 -7.50 -5.15
N SER A 17 -2.02 -8.77 -5.56
CA SER A 17 -1.44 -9.87 -4.80
C SER A 17 -0.08 -10.33 -5.32
N LEU A 18 0.58 -9.54 -6.16
CA LEU A 18 1.83 -9.92 -6.80
C LEU A 18 2.92 -10.41 -5.85
N PRO A 19 3.15 -9.80 -4.66
CA PRO A 19 4.20 -10.28 -3.77
C PRO A 19 4.06 -11.75 -3.36
N ARG A 20 2.86 -12.30 -3.40
CA ARG A 20 2.63 -13.71 -3.03
C ARG A 20 3.10 -14.70 -4.09
N THR A 21 3.14 -14.26 -5.33
CA THR A 21 3.42 -15.13 -6.47
C THR A 21 4.67 -14.76 -7.23
N LEU A 22 5.26 -13.58 -6.95
CA LEU A 22 6.33 -13.03 -7.76
C LEU A 22 7.55 -13.94 -7.84
N ALA A 23 7.97 -14.54 -6.73
CA ALA A 23 9.13 -15.44 -6.73
C ALA A 23 8.90 -16.64 -7.66
N HIS A 24 7.71 -17.24 -7.61
CA HIS A 24 7.34 -18.35 -8.48
C HIS A 24 7.32 -17.91 -9.95
N ASP A 25 6.73 -16.74 -10.22
CA ASP A 25 6.63 -16.22 -11.58
C ASP A 25 8.01 -15.94 -12.18
N MET A 26 8.91 -15.36 -11.40
CA MET A 26 10.28 -15.11 -11.82
C MET A 26 11.04 -16.39 -12.09
N THR A 27 10.90 -17.39 -11.23
CA THR A 27 11.53 -18.70 -11.42
C THR A 27 10.99 -19.37 -12.68
N SER A 28 9.68 -19.31 -12.91
CA SER A 28 9.04 -19.87 -14.11
C SER A 28 9.51 -19.18 -15.37
N ALA A 29 9.88 -17.90 -15.29
CA ALA A 29 10.43 -17.14 -16.40
C ALA A 29 11.93 -17.38 -16.63
N GLY A 30 12.56 -18.21 -15.81
CA GLY A 30 13.96 -18.60 -15.97
C GLY A 30 14.94 -17.84 -15.09
N PHE A 31 14.47 -16.99 -14.18
CA PHE A 31 15.35 -16.31 -13.23
C PHE A 31 15.61 -17.16 -12.01
N ALA A 32 16.82 -17.05 -11.47
CA ALA A 32 17.10 -17.55 -10.14
C ALA A 32 16.71 -16.46 -9.13
N VAL A 33 15.94 -16.83 -8.10
CA VAL A 33 15.50 -15.87 -7.08
C VAL A 33 16.26 -16.15 -5.78
N PRO A 34 17.46 -15.56 -5.60
CA PRO A 34 18.30 -15.90 -4.47
C PRO A 34 17.82 -15.29 -3.15
N GLN A 35 17.15 -14.13 -3.19
CA GLN A 35 16.85 -13.39 -1.96
C GLN A 35 15.52 -12.67 -2.03
N ILE A 36 14.81 -12.68 -0.89
CA ILE A 36 13.61 -11.90 -0.67
C ILE A 36 13.81 -11.14 0.64
N HIS A 37 13.65 -9.82 0.61
CA HIS A 37 13.79 -8.97 1.77
C HIS A 37 12.49 -8.26 2.08
N ALA A 38 12.19 -8.09 3.37
CA ALA A 38 11.05 -7.31 3.84
C ALA A 38 11.57 -6.13 4.67
N HIS A 39 11.10 -4.93 4.32
CA HIS A 39 11.42 -3.71 5.06
C HIS A 39 10.15 -3.18 5.69
N PRO A 40 9.95 -3.35 7.02
CA PRO A 40 8.78 -2.82 7.69
C PRO A 40 8.83 -1.31 7.80
N ILE A 41 7.67 -0.68 7.61
CA ILE A 41 7.49 0.76 7.79
C ILE A 41 6.36 0.91 8.78
N ILE A 42 6.61 1.64 9.89
CA ILE A 42 5.63 1.86 10.95
C ILE A 42 5.54 3.36 11.22
N ASN A 43 4.33 3.91 11.15
CA ASN A 43 4.06 5.29 11.52
C ASN A 43 2.94 5.33 12.55
N GLN A 44 3.17 6.05 13.65
CA GLN A 44 2.18 6.26 14.71
C GLN A 44 1.68 7.71 14.75
N THR A 45 2.11 8.52 13.79
CA THR A 45 1.67 9.90 13.63
C THR A 45 1.26 10.14 12.18
N PHE A 46 0.36 11.09 11.98
CA PHE A 46 -0.11 11.44 10.64
C PHE A 46 0.45 12.81 10.27
N GLU A 47 1.72 12.83 9.88
CA GLU A 47 2.48 14.05 9.59
C GLU A 47 2.94 14.06 8.13
N ARG A 48 3.05 15.26 7.57
CA ARG A 48 3.38 15.47 6.15
C ARG A 48 4.69 14.83 5.71
N ASN A 49 5.66 14.71 6.60
CA ASN A 49 6.97 14.15 6.29
C ASN A 49 7.04 12.64 6.53
N ARG A 50 5.93 12.00 6.87
CA ARG A 50 5.88 10.56 7.09
C ARG A 50 5.36 9.83 5.87
N TYR A 51 5.80 8.58 5.73
CA TYR A 51 5.42 7.73 4.60
C TYR A 51 3.91 7.54 4.50
N SER A 52 3.26 7.26 5.62
CA SER A 52 1.82 6.99 5.63
C SER A 52 0.97 8.19 5.20
N TYR A 53 1.41 9.40 5.53
CA TYR A 53 0.72 10.61 5.06
C TYR A 53 0.75 10.70 3.53
N GLY A 54 1.92 10.45 2.94
CA GLY A 54 2.06 10.47 1.48
C GLY A 54 1.19 9.41 0.81
N VAL A 55 1.16 8.20 1.36
CA VAL A 55 0.31 7.12 0.86
C VAL A 55 -1.17 7.50 0.95
N ALA A 56 -1.61 8.02 2.10
CA ALA A 56 -3.01 8.44 2.28
C ALA A 56 -3.41 9.53 1.29
N LYS A 57 -2.51 10.47 1.03
CA LYS A 57 -2.75 11.54 0.07
C LYS A 57 -2.92 10.99 -1.36
N ILE A 58 -2.10 10.03 -1.75
CA ILE A 58 -2.19 9.37 -3.05
C ILE A 58 -3.51 8.58 -3.16
N VAL A 59 -3.87 7.84 -2.12
CA VAL A 59 -5.12 7.07 -2.08
C VAL A 59 -6.32 8.00 -2.22
N ARG A 60 -6.31 9.12 -1.49
CA ARG A 60 -7.39 10.11 -1.60
C ARG A 60 -7.54 10.63 -3.03
N SER A 61 -6.43 10.99 -3.65
CA SER A 61 -6.43 11.52 -5.02
C SER A 61 -6.95 10.49 -6.03
N TYR A 62 -6.56 9.23 -5.86
CA TYR A 62 -7.04 8.16 -6.72
C TYR A 62 -8.56 7.97 -6.60
N ILE A 63 -9.07 7.94 -5.38
CA ILE A 63 -10.51 7.75 -5.14
C ILE A 63 -11.31 8.94 -5.68
N GLU A 64 -10.82 10.16 -5.50
CA GLU A 64 -11.45 11.37 -6.08
C GLU A 64 -11.53 11.29 -7.61
N ALA A 65 -10.45 10.87 -8.26
CA ALA A 65 -10.37 10.84 -9.71
C ALA A 65 -11.16 9.69 -10.34
N ASN A 66 -11.29 8.56 -9.66
CA ASN A 66 -11.85 7.34 -10.24
C ASN A 66 -13.23 6.97 -9.68
N THR A 67 -13.63 7.60 -8.58
CA THR A 67 -14.93 7.37 -7.91
C THR A 67 -15.35 5.89 -7.88
N PRO A 68 -14.53 4.98 -7.30
CA PRO A 68 -14.85 3.56 -7.27
C PRO A 68 -16.17 3.31 -6.53
N GLU A 69 -16.94 2.35 -7.00
CA GLU A 69 -18.18 1.98 -6.35
C GLU A 69 -17.94 1.49 -4.92
N GLY A 70 -18.76 1.96 -3.99
CA GLY A 70 -18.64 1.58 -2.57
C GLY A 70 -17.55 2.30 -1.80
N ALA A 71 -16.78 3.17 -2.44
CA ALA A 71 -15.76 3.94 -1.75
C ALA A 71 -16.40 5.01 -0.86
N PRO A 72 -15.83 5.26 0.35
CA PRO A 72 -16.29 6.37 1.19
C PRO A 72 -15.87 7.70 0.57
N ASP A 73 -16.44 8.80 1.09
CA ASP A 73 -15.99 10.14 0.70
C ASP A 73 -14.49 10.27 1.03
N PRO A 74 -13.64 10.59 0.04
CA PRO A 74 -12.20 10.58 0.26
C PRO A 74 -11.73 11.69 1.20
N THR A 75 -12.38 12.83 1.22
CA THR A 75 -12.03 13.92 2.13
C THR A 75 -12.40 13.57 3.57
N ASP A 76 -13.58 13.00 3.80
CA ASP A 76 -14.01 12.56 5.12
C ASP A 76 -13.07 11.48 5.67
N TRP A 77 -12.72 10.52 4.83
CA TRP A 77 -11.77 9.47 5.21
C TRP A 77 -10.41 10.05 5.60
N PHE A 78 -9.87 10.96 4.79
CA PHE A 78 -8.57 11.57 5.05
C PHE A 78 -8.59 12.36 6.37
N ASN A 79 -9.67 13.12 6.61
CA ASN A 79 -9.82 13.89 7.85
C ASN A 79 -9.99 12.98 9.07
N GLU A 80 -10.60 11.80 8.90
CA GLU A 80 -10.72 10.82 9.97
C GLU A 80 -9.34 10.30 10.42
N LEU A 81 -8.39 10.12 9.49
CA LEU A 81 -7.03 9.73 9.84
C LEU A 81 -6.36 10.79 10.71
N GLN A 82 -6.55 12.07 10.40
CA GLN A 82 -6.03 13.16 11.22
C GLN A 82 -6.66 13.14 12.62
N SER A 83 -7.96 12.90 12.72
CA SER A 83 -8.66 12.82 14.00
C SER A 83 -8.14 11.66 14.84
N LEU A 84 -7.87 10.52 14.24
CA LEU A 84 -7.27 9.38 14.92
C LEU A 84 -5.88 9.72 15.45
N ALA A 85 -5.08 10.43 14.65
CA ALA A 85 -3.75 10.85 15.06
C ALA A 85 -3.80 11.84 16.23
N ASP A 86 -4.71 12.80 16.18
CA ASP A 86 -4.90 13.78 17.25
C ASP A 86 -5.33 13.12 18.56
N ALA A 87 -6.06 12.00 18.47
CA ALA A 87 -6.50 11.21 19.62
C ALA A 87 -5.44 10.20 20.10
N GLY A 88 -4.29 10.14 19.46
CA GLY A 88 -3.24 9.16 19.78
C GLY A 88 -3.60 7.73 19.38
N ARG A 89 -4.50 7.54 18.44
CA ARG A 89 -4.99 6.23 18.00
C ARG A 89 -4.57 5.85 16.59
N TYR A 90 -3.71 6.63 15.98
CA TYR A 90 -3.25 6.36 14.61
C TYR A 90 -2.16 5.30 14.62
N TYR A 91 -2.30 4.33 13.74
CA TYR A 91 -1.28 3.33 13.50
C TYR A 91 -1.29 2.95 12.02
N PHE A 92 -0.14 2.97 11.42
CA PHE A 92 0.05 2.53 10.03
C PHE A 92 1.26 1.61 9.98
N SER A 93 1.11 0.47 9.32
CA SER A 93 2.24 -0.39 9.02
C SER A 93 2.10 -0.99 7.62
N THR A 94 3.24 -1.17 6.99
CA THR A 94 3.34 -1.88 5.72
C THR A 94 4.71 -2.52 5.62
N ALA A 95 4.84 -3.50 4.73
CA ALA A 95 6.12 -4.10 4.41
C ALA A 95 6.43 -3.86 2.95
N ARG A 96 7.62 -3.31 2.69
CA ARG A 96 8.16 -3.23 1.33
C ARG A 96 8.87 -4.55 1.06
N MET A 97 8.42 -5.26 0.04
CA MET A 97 9.03 -6.53 -0.36
C MET A 97 9.98 -6.28 -1.52
N ILE A 98 11.22 -6.74 -1.37
CA ILE A 98 12.27 -6.59 -2.38
C ILE A 98 12.71 -7.98 -2.83
N PHE A 99 12.58 -8.24 -4.11
CA PHE A 99 12.96 -9.51 -4.72
C PHE A 99 14.21 -9.28 -5.56
N ILE A 100 15.30 -9.99 -5.23
CA ILE A 100 16.56 -9.92 -5.97
C ILE A 100 16.71 -11.22 -6.74
N ALA A 101 16.72 -11.12 -8.06
CA ALA A 101 16.84 -12.26 -8.94
C ALA A 101 18.04 -12.12 -9.86
N GLU A 102 18.67 -13.24 -10.19
CA GLU A 102 19.77 -13.28 -11.15
C GLU A 102 19.26 -13.73 -12.50
N LYS A 103 19.72 -13.05 -13.53
CA LYS A 103 19.47 -13.45 -14.91
C LYS A 103 20.26 -14.74 -15.18
N PRO A 104 19.66 -15.74 -15.84
CA PRO A 104 20.39 -16.95 -16.19
C PRO A 104 21.56 -16.65 -17.14
N ALA A 105 22.60 -17.41 -16.97
CA ALA A 105 23.83 -17.29 -17.78
C ALA A 105 23.57 -17.67 -19.25
#